data_93fd71ab21f6f1d0c0b95e044028e354
#
_entry.id   93fd71ab21f6f1d0c0b95e044028e354
#
_cell.length_a   1.000
_cell.length_b   1.000
_cell.length_c   1.000
_cell.angle_alpha   90.00
_cell.angle_beta   90.00
_cell.angle_gamma   90.00
#
_symmetry.space_group_name_H-M   'P 1'
#
loop_
_entity.id
_entity.type
_entity.pdbx_description
1 polymer ?
#
loop_
_entity_poly.entity_id
_entity_poly.type
_entity_poly.pdbx_seq_one_letter_code
_entity_poly.pdbx_strand_id
1 'polypeptide(L)'
;MSRLVVVSNRVALPGESRAGGLAVGLLAALKERGGVWFGWSGKTARGASGELREQVDGDIRFVTMDLSKPDLDTYYNGFSNRTLWPLLHFRLDLVDYDRATREGYRRVNELFAEKLAPYLRDSDTVWVHDYHLIPLAAMLRERGIGCRIGFFLHVPLPSGDLLQAMPDHQRLFSGLYAYDLVGFQTQRDADRFRSYVRLFGGGRLHGDGSLEAPGGHRLRVGAFPIGIDTARVAQQAATAMNNPSVRSLQKSLHPRELAIGVDRLDYSKGLPERFHGFERYLERHPDQKGTLTFLQIAPVSRGGVSEYRKLRAELEQLAGHINGGHAEADWTPLRYVNQNYAHSTLTGFYRTARVGLVTPLRDGMNLVAKEYVAAQDPENPGVLVLSLLAGAADELPQALLVNPYDLDGVADAIARATTMPLAQRKERWRAMMDHLIEFDINRWRRDYLVALEE
;
A
#
# COMPACT_ATOMS: atom_id res chain seq x y z
N MET A 1 15.31 20.72 15.89
CA MET A 1 14.18 19.90 15.38
C MET A 1 13.62 19.09 16.54
N SER A 2 12.30 18.93 16.61
CA SER A 2 11.64 18.07 17.59
C SER A 2 12.02 16.60 17.37
N ARG A 3 12.08 15.82 18.45
CA ARG A 3 12.30 14.37 18.36
C ARG A 3 11.10 13.73 17.66
N LEU A 4 11.35 12.82 16.71
CA LEU A 4 10.29 12.13 15.98
C LEU A 4 9.88 10.84 16.70
N VAL A 5 8.58 10.63 16.89
CA VAL A 5 8.00 9.38 17.39
C VAL A 5 7.08 8.82 16.31
N VAL A 6 7.52 7.75 15.65
CA VAL A 6 6.74 7.02 14.64
C VAL A 6 5.94 5.93 15.34
N VAL A 7 4.64 5.85 15.05
CA VAL A 7 3.75 4.80 15.57
C VAL A 7 3.10 4.08 14.40
N SER A 8 3.30 2.78 14.32
CA SER A 8 2.69 1.94 13.29
C SER A 8 2.18 0.63 13.87
N ASN A 9 1.23 0.01 13.19
CA ASN A 9 0.73 -1.30 13.63
C ASN A 9 1.89 -2.29 13.84
N ARG A 10 2.83 -2.36 12.88
CA ARG A 10 4.01 -3.24 12.98
C ARG A 10 5.29 -2.44 12.81
N VAL A 11 6.25 -2.68 13.69
CA VAL A 11 7.60 -2.11 13.61
C VAL A 11 8.48 -3.00 12.72
N ALA A 12 9.25 -2.40 11.83
CA ALA A 12 10.30 -3.09 11.07
C ALA A 12 11.61 -3.00 11.85
N LEU A 13 12.00 -4.11 12.45
CA LEU A 13 13.24 -4.17 13.24
C LEU A 13 14.49 -4.24 12.35
N PRO A 14 15.64 -3.72 12.82
CA PRO A 14 16.92 -3.86 12.14
C PRO A 14 17.24 -5.33 11.84
N GLY A 15 17.68 -5.63 10.60
CA GLY A 15 18.00 -7.00 10.17
C GLY A 15 16.82 -7.82 9.64
N GLU A 16 15.58 -7.35 9.74
CA GLU A 16 14.44 -8.01 9.09
C GLU A 16 14.42 -7.73 7.58
N SER A 17 14.43 -8.80 6.78
CA SER A 17 14.51 -8.73 5.29
C SER A 17 13.25 -8.24 4.57
N ARG A 18 12.22 -7.80 5.29
CA ARG A 18 10.87 -7.49 4.76
C ARG A 18 10.43 -6.03 4.92
N ALA A 19 11.35 -5.10 4.91
CA ALA A 19 10.97 -3.69 4.92
C ALA A 19 10.34 -3.29 3.57
N GLY A 20 9.01 -3.15 3.52
CA GLY A 20 8.31 -2.53 2.39
C GLY A 20 8.66 -1.05 2.24
N GLY A 21 8.28 -0.42 1.13
CA GLY A 21 8.64 0.97 0.83
C GLY A 21 8.30 1.97 1.96
N LEU A 22 7.16 1.79 2.65
CA LEU A 22 6.81 2.60 3.83
C LEU A 22 7.86 2.50 4.94
N ALA A 23 8.27 1.28 5.31
CA ALA A 23 9.24 1.08 6.38
C ALA A 23 10.61 1.71 6.05
N VAL A 24 11.02 1.69 4.79
CA VAL A 24 12.23 2.35 4.31
C VAL A 24 12.13 3.87 4.52
N GLY A 25 11.00 4.48 4.15
CA GLY A 25 10.76 5.92 4.33
C GLY A 25 10.73 6.34 5.79
N LEU A 26 10.07 5.58 6.66
CA LEU A 26 9.99 5.86 8.09
C LEU A 26 11.35 5.71 8.79
N LEU A 27 12.09 4.66 8.44
CA LEU A 27 13.44 4.46 8.97
C LEU A 27 14.38 5.60 8.56
N ALA A 28 14.27 6.09 7.32
CA ALA A 28 15.06 7.22 6.86
C ALA A 28 14.70 8.51 7.64
N ALA A 29 13.42 8.76 7.96
CA ALA A 29 13.00 9.87 8.80
C ALA A 29 13.62 9.80 10.20
N LEU A 30 13.60 8.63 10.80
CA LEU A 30 14.16 8.41 12.13
C LEU A 30 15.70 8.50 12.14
N LYS A 31 16.37 8.07 11.06
CA LYS A 31 17.84 8.24 10.95
C LYS A 31 18.28 9.70 10.87
N GLU A 32 17.46 10.55 10.28
CA GLU A 32 17.76 11.97 10.14
C GLU A 32 17.52 12.78 11.44
N ARG A 33 16.47 12.43 12.20
CA ARG A 33 16.02 13.20 13.36
C ARG A 33 16.33 12.55 14.70
N GLY A 34 16.68 11.28 14.72
CA GLY A 34 16.65 10.45 15.90
C GLY A 34 15.22 10.21 16.36
N GLY A 35 15.00 9.32 17.32
CA GLY A 35 13.69 9.19 17.93
C GLY A 35 13.24 7.78 18.28
N VAL A 36 11.93 7.56 18.22
CA VAL A 36 11.31 6.30 18.64
C VAL A 36 10.47 5.73 17.51
N TRP A 37 10.56 4.41 17.29
CA TRP A 37 9.59 3.67 16.50
C TRP A 37 8.84 2.71 17.41
N PHE A 38 7.54 2.97 17.60
CA PHE A 38 6.68 2.22 18.51
C PHE A 38 5.63 1.41 17.76
N GLY A 39 5.38 0.17 18.22
CA GLY A 39 4.29 -0.65 17.70
C GLY A 39 4.39 -2.14 18.05
N TRP A 40 3.58 -2.95 17.34
CA TRP A 40 3.60 -4.39 17.48
C TRP A 40 4.85 -5.02 16.82
N SER A 41 5.45 -6.02 17.49
CA SER A 41 6.61 -6.77 16.98
C SER A 41 6.28 -7.71 15.79
N GLY A 42 4.99 -7.99 15.54
CA GLY A 42 4.54 -9.04 14.63
C GLY A 42 4.49 -10.44 15.25
N LYS A 43 4.81 -10.59 16.54
CA LYS A 43 4.81 -11.87 17.27
C LYS A 43 3.61 -11.96 18.20
N THR A 44 3.26 -13.21 18.55
CA THR A 44 2.20 -13.50 19.53
C THR A 44 2.82 -13.71 20.91
N ALA A 45 2.30 -13.02 21.91
CA ALA A 45 2.68 -13.20 23.31
C ALA A 45 2.23 -14.57 23.83
N ARG A 46 3.03 -15.17 24.72
CA ARG A 46 2.64 -16.41 25.44
C ARG A 46 1.62 -16.16 26.55
N GLY A 47 1.45 -14.91 26.98
CA GLY A 47 0.54 -14.44 28.01
C GLY A 47 -0.26 -13.23 27.59
N ALA A 48 -0.43 -12.27 28.50
CA ALA A 48 -1.11 -11.00 28.19
C ALA A 48 -0.31 -10.15 27.20
N SER A 49 -1.02 -9.28 26.44
CA SER A 49 -0.40 -8.28 25.58
C SER A 49 0.30 -7.18 26.40
N GLY A 50 1.26 -6.49 25.78
CA GLY A 50 1.79 -5.22 26.28
C GLY A 50 3.12 -5.30 27.03
N GLU A 51 3.79 -6.46 27.07
CA GLU A 51 5.20 -6.53 27.48
C GLU A 51 6.05 -5.81 26.43
N LEU A 52 6.78 -4.77 26.86
CA LEU A 52 7.61 -3.96 25.98
C LEU A 52 9.02 -4.56 25.84
N ARG A 53 9.54 -4.48 24.61
CA ARG A 53 10.94 -4.80 24.30
C ARG A 53 11.54 -3.63 23.57
N GLU A 54 12.75 -3.27 23.98
CA GLU A 54 13.49 -2.15 23.39
C GLU A 54 14.74 -2.65 22.69
N GLN A 55 15.01 -2.07 21.54
CA GLN A 55 16.26 -2.22 20.81
C GLN A 55 16.72 -0.84 20.36
N VAL A 56 18.02 -0.54 20.46
CA VAL A 56 18.59 0.73 20.02
C VAL A 56 19.53 0.46 18.85
N ASP A 57 19.42 1.28 17.81
CA ASP A 57 20.31 1.30 16.65
C ASP A 57 20.64 2.77 16.31
N GLY A 58 21.85 3.21 16.68
CA GLY A 58 22.23 4.62 16.63
C GLY A 58 21.33 5.50 17.50
N ASP A 59 20.77 6.54 16.92
CA ASP A 59 19.86 7.48 17.61
C ASP A 59 18.39 7.04 17.57
N ILE A 60 18.10 5.81 17.10
CA ILE A 60 16.75 5.28 16.99
C ILE A 60 16.50 4.24 18.08
N ARG A 61 15.41 4.42 18.81
CA ARG A 61 14.89 3.45 19.78
C ARG A 61 13.67 2.75 19.18
N PHE A 62 13.77 1.46 18.96
CA PHE A 62 12.66 0.60 18.56
C PHE A 62 12.00 0.06 19.82
N VAL A 63 10.71 0.37 20.01
CA VAL A 63 9.92 -0.09 21.14
C VAL A 63 8.80 -0.97 20.60
N THR A 64 8.84 -2.24 20.93
CA THR A 64 7.87 -3.21 20.43
C THR A 64 7.15 -3.92 21.54
N MET A 65 5.92 -4.33 21.28
CA MET A 65 5.15 -5.23 22.14
C MET A 65 4.62 -6.41 21.36
N ASP A 66 4.48 -7.56 22.02
CA ASP A 66 3.79 -8.72 21.49
C ASP A 66 2.29 -8.61 21.83
N LEU A 67 1.42 -9.10 20.95
CA LEU A 67 -0.02 -9.19 21.19
C LEU A 67 -0.41 -10.59 21.61
N SER A 68 -1.32 -10.72 22.56
CA SER A 68 -1.90 -12.03 22.91
C SER A 68 -2.68 -12.59 21.70
N LYS A 69 -2.89 -13.92 21.69
CA LYS A 69 -3.68 -14.54 20.63
C LYS A 69 -5.11 -13.96 20.52
N PRO A 70 -5.87 -13.74 21.63
CA PRO A 70 -7.17 -13.09 21.56
C PRO A 70 -7.13 -11.67 21.00
N ASP A 71 -6.10 -10.88 21.36
CA ASP A 71 -5.95 -9.51 20.83
C ASP A 71 -5.58 -9.52 19.35
N LEU A 72 -4.68 -10.40 18.92
CA LEU A 72 -4.36 -10.59 17.50
C LEU A 72 -5.60 -10.97 16.70
N ASP A 73 -6.42 -11.89 17.21
CA ASP A 73 -7.61 -12.36 16.51
C ASP A 73 -8.73 -11.31 16.44
N THR A 74 -8.93 -10.51 17.50
CA THR A 74 -9.99 -9.50 17.53
C THR A 74 -9.56 -8.19 16.86
N TYR A 75 -8.35 -7.69 17.16
CA TYR A 75 -7.85 -6.43 16.64
C TYR A 75 -7.39 -6.53 15.20
N TYR A 76 -6.40 -7.40 14.93
CA TYR A 76 -5.74 -7.46 13.62
C TYR A 76 -6.51 -8.32 12.63
N ASN A 77 -6.72 -9.60 12.95
CA ASN A 77 -7.42 -10.53 12.05
C ASN A 77 -8.91 -10.18 11.92
N GLY A 78 -9.55 -9.74 13.01
CA GLY A 78 -10.95 -9.37 13.08
C GLY A 78 -11.19 -7.95 12.53
N PHE A 79 -11.31 -6.97 13.42
CA PHE A 79 -11.81 -5.65 13.03
C PHE A 79 -10.95 -4.96 11.96
N SER A 80 -9.62 -5.00 12.07
CA SER A 80 -8.77 -4.37 11.06
C SER A 80 -8.89 -5.03 9.68
N ASN A 81 -8.85 -6.37 9.59
CA ASN A 81 -8.75 -7.06 8.30
C ASN A 81 -10.07 -7.62 7.76
N ARG A 82 -11.09 -7.86 8.60
CA ARG A 82 -12.41 -8.32 8.15
C ARG A 82 -13.44 -7.20 8.08
N THR A 83 -13.26 -6.10 8.83
CA THR A 83 -14.20 -4.97 8.78
C THR A 83 -13.59 -3.78 8.06
N LEU A 84 -12.49 -3.21 8.56
CA LEU A 84 -11.94 -1.96 8.02
C LEU A 84 -11.27 -2.14 6.66
N TRP A 85 -10.50 -3.19 6.45
CA TRP A 85 -9.82 -3.40 5.18
C TRP A 85 -10.79 -3.49 3.99
N PRO A 86 -11.82 -4.35 4.00
CA PRO A 86 -12.77 -4.40 2.90
C PRO A 86 -13.59 -3.11 2.79
N LEU A 87 -14.03 -2.50 3.90
CA LEU A 87 -14.75 -1.23 3.88
C LEU A 87 -13.94 -0.15 3.15
N LEU A 88 -12.67 0.05 3.54
CA LEU A 88 -11.79 1.07 2.97
C LEU A 88 -11.42 0.78 1.51
N HIS A 89 -11.49 -0.49 1.07
CA HIS A 89 -11.31 -0.89 -0.32
C HIS A 89 -12.62 -1.05 -1.11
N PHE A 90 -13.74 -0.52 -0.60
CA PHE A 90 -15.06 -0.48 -1.27
C PHE A 90 -15.68 -1.86 -1.50
N ARG A 91 -15.26 -2.88 -0.75
CA ARG A 91 -15.77 -4.24 -0.82
C ARG A 91 -16.77 -4.48 0.32
N LEU A 92 -17.93 -3.79 0.22
CA LEU A 92 -19.01 -3.92 1.23
C LEU A 92 -19.54 -5.35 1.34
N ASP A 93 -19.49 -6.11 0.26
CA ASP A 93 -19.83 -7.54 0.20
C ASP A 93 -18.95 -8.43 1.09
N LEU A 94 -17.76 -7.96 1.47
CA LEU A 94 -16.81 -8.66 2.33
C LEU A 94 -16.70 -8.07 3.75
N VAL A 95 -17.46 -7.02 4.05
CA VAL A 95 -17.42 -6.41 5.39
C VAL A 95 -18.08 -7.34 6.40
N ASP A 96 -17.28 -7.83 7.33
CA ASP A 96 -17.72 -8.65 8.47
C ASP A 96 -17.59 -7.81 9.75
N TYR A 97 -18.71 -7.27 10.22
CA TYR A 97 -18.77 -6.45 11.43
C TYR A 97 -19.23 -7.29 12.63
N ASP A 98 -18.39 -7.33 13.65
CA ASP A 98 -18.69 -7.95 14.93
C ASP A 98 -18.30 -7.04 16.11
N ARG A 99 -19.18 -6.94 17.11
CA ARG A 99 -18.98 -6.09 18.30
C ARG A 99 -17.78 -6.52 19.14
N ALA A 100 -17.51 -7.82 19.24
CA ALA A 100 -16.38 -8.32 20.02
C ALA A 100 -15.04 -7.96 19.35
N THR A 101 -14.96 -8.05 18.02
CA THR A 101 -13.77 -7.64 17.27
C THR A 101 -13.56 -6.12 17.34
N ARG A 102 -14.63 -5.33 17.29
CA ARG A 102 -14.57 -3.89 17.50
C ARG A 102 -14.06 -3.52 18.90
N GLU A 103 -14.54 -4.20 19.92
CA GLU A 103 -14.07 -3.99 21.29
C GLU A 103 -12.59 -4.41 21.45
N GLY A 104 -12.17 -5.49 20.82
CA GLY A 104 -10.77 -5.88 20.73
C GLY A 104 -9.88 -4.82 20.07
N TYR A 105 -10.37 -4.21 18.98
CA TYR A 105 -9.68 -3.11 18.31
C TYR A 105 -9.53 -1.88 19.25
N ARG A 106 -10.58 -1.50 19.97
CA ARG A 106 -10.56 -0.41 20.96
C ARG A 106 -9.54 -0.71 22.07
N ARG A 107 -9.62 -1.91 22.66
CA ARG A 107 -8.74 -2.34 23.77
C ARG A 107 -7.26 -2.33 23.37
N VAL A 108 -6.92 -2.80 22.18
CA VAL A 108 -5.52 -2.79 21.71
C VAL A 108 -5.05 -1.35 21.44
N ASN A 109 -5.89 -0.46 20.91
CA ASN A 109 -5.54 0.96 20.76
C ASN A 109 -5.35 1.65 22.14
N GLU A 110 -6.15 1.31 23.14
CA GLU A 110 -5.92 1.75 24.52
C GLU A 110 -4.59 1.26 25.08
N LEU A 111 -4.25 0.00 24.81
CA LEU A 111 -2.96 -0.55 25.19
C LEU A 111 -1.79 0.19 24.51
N PHE A 112 -1.93 0.50 23.20
CA PHE A 112 -0.96 1.34 22.50
C PHE A 112 -0.81 2.71 23.19
N ALA A 113 -1.92 3.38 23.52
CA ALA A 113 -1.88 4.68 24.18
C ALA A 113 -1.25 4.60 25.58
N GLU A 114 -1.61 3.59 26.38
CA GLU A 114 -1.05 3.36 27.72
C GLU A 114 0.47 3.15 27.67
N LYS A 115 0.92 2.29 26.76
CA LYS A 115 2.35 1.91 26.67
C LYS A 115 3.19 2.97 25.98
N LEU A 116 2.61 3.77 25.07
CA LEU A 116 3.30 4.83 24.35
C LEU A 116 3.44 6.10 25.21
N ALA A 117 2.41 6.49 25.98
CA ALA A 117 2.38 7.75 26.72
C ALA A 117 3.66 8.02 27.56
N PRO A 118 4.26 7.05 28.29
CA PRO A 118 5.49 7.27 29.05
C PRO A 118 6.73 7.61 28.21
N TYR A 119 6.69 7.35 26.91
CA TYR A 119 7.79 7.67 25.96
C TYR A 119 7.67 9.07 25.36
N LEU A 120 6.52 9.73 25.52
CA LEU A 120 6.22 11.01 24.89
C LEU A 120 6.64 12.18 25.78
N ARG A 121 7.06 13.26 25.13
CA ARG A 121 7.40 14.57 25.70
C ARG A 121 6.59 15.64 24.98
N ASP A 122 6.32 16.76 25.62
CA ASP A 122 5.55 17.87 25.02
C ASP A 122 6.22 18.43 23.74
N SER A 123 7.54 18.33 23.65
CA SER A 123 8.32 18.77 22.48
C SER A 123 8.39 17.77 21.33
N ASP A 124 7.79 16.59 21.46
CA ASP A 124 7.86 15.56 20.42
C ASP A 124 6.90 15.85 19.26
N THR A 125 7.25 15.35 18.09
CA THR A 125 6.35 15.20 16.94
C THR A 125 6.00 13.73 16.79
N VAL A 126 4.71 13.37 16.95
CA VAL A 126 4.22 12.00 16.83
C VAL A 126 3.61 11.80 15.45
N TRP A 127 4.01 10.74 14.75
CA TRP A 127 3.50 10.39 13.44
C TRP A 127 2.88 8.99 13.44
N VAL A 128 1.55 8.92 13.42
CA VAL A 128 0.76 7.68 13.50
C VAL A 128 0.37 7.21 12.11
N HIS A 129 0.53 5.92 11.85
CA HIS A 129 0.31 5.34 10.54
C HIS A 129 -0.82 4.32 10.50
N ASP A 130 -1.73 4.58 9.57
CA ASP A 130 -2.68 3.65 8.99
C ASP A 130 -3.91 3.30 9.86
N TYR A 131 -4.90 2.72 9.23
CA TYR A 131 -6.26 2.45 9.73
C TYR A 131 -6.33 1.60 11.01
N HIS A 132 -5.25 0.96 11.37
CA HIS A 132 -5.15 0.20 12.63
C HIS A 132 -5.20 1.08 13.88
N LEU A 133 -4.86 2.35 13.77
CA LEU A 133 -4.59 3.25 14.89
C LEU A 133 -5.44 4.54 14.85
N ILE A 134 -6.58 4.51 14.17
CA ILE A 134 -7.48 5.67 14.03
C ILE A 134 -7.77 6.36 15.38
N PRO A 135 -8.13 5.65 16.48
CA PRO A 135 -8.53 6.31 17.72
C PRO A 135 -7.35 6.72 18.63
N LEU A 136 -6.11 6.43 18.25
CA LEU A 136 -4.95 6.54 19.14
C LEU A 136 -4.74 7.96 19.67
N ALA A 137 -4.87 8.99 18.83
CA ALA A 137 -4.67 10.37 19.30
C ALA A 137 -5.71 10.77 20.35
N ALA A 138 -6.98 10.42 20.17
CA ALA A 138 -8.02 10.71 21.16
C ALA A 138 -7.67 10.08 22.53
N MET A 139 -7.22 8.82 22.53
CA MET A 139 -6.81 8.11 23.75
C MET A 139 -5.54 8.71 24.40
N LEU A 140 -4.63 9.28 23.60
CA LEU A 140 -3.45 10.00 24.10
C LEU A 140 -3.85 11.36 24.69
N ARG A 141 -4.77 12.10 24.05
CA ARG A 141 -5.31 13.38 24.56
C ARG A 141 -6.03 13.18 25.91
N GLU A 142 -6.82 12.11 26.05
CA GLU A 142 -7.46 11.74 27.33
C GLU A 142 -6.44 11.50 28.46
N ARG A 143 -5.20 11.15 28.13
CA ARG A 143 -4.07 10.97 29.07
C ARG A 143 -3.24 12.23 29.27
N GLY A 144 -3.69 13.37 28.75
CA GLY A 144 -3.02 14.67 28.91
C GLY A 144 -1.84 14.91 27.99
N ILE A 145 -1.65 14.09 26.95
CA ILE A 145 -0.56 14.28 25.97
C ILE A 145 -0.86 15.50 25.09
N GLY A 146 -0.02 16.54 25.19
CA GLY A 146 -0.17 17.82 24.50
C GLY A 146 0.67 18.00 23.25
N CYS A 147 1.62 17.10 22.97
CA CYS A 147 2.52 17.20 21.81
C CYS A 147 1.76 17.13 20.48
N ARG A 148 2.42 17.52 19.38
CA ARG A 148 1.85 17.44 18.02
C ARG A 148 1.70 16.00 17.57
N ILE A 149 0.51 15.63 17.07
CA ILE A 149 0.18 14.28 16.62
C ILE A 149 -0.40 14.34 15.20
N GLY A 150 0.31 13.77 14.23
CA GLY A 150 -0.17 13.59 12.87
C GLY A 150 -0.62 12.16 12.60
N PHE A 151 -1.56 12.01 11.70
CA PHE A 151 -2.05 10.71 11.20
C PHE A 151 -1.88 10.61 9.70
N PHE A 152 -1.48 9.44 9.20
CA PHE A 152 -1.40 9.17 7.77
C PHE A 152 -2.17 7.90 7.40
N LEU A 153 -3.14 8.02 6.52
CA LEU A 153 -3.89 6.89 5.96
C LEU A 153 -3.25 6.41 4.66
N HIS A 154 -2.75 5.18 4.64
CA HIS A 154 -2.10 4.59 3.47
C HIS A 154 -3.06 3.92 2.49
N VAL A 155 -4.24 3.56 2.95
CA VAL A 155 -5.30 2.94 2.17
C VAL A 155 -6.30 3.98 1.65
N PRO A 156 -7.14 3.66 0.66
CA PRO A 156 -8.16 4.59 0.17
C PRO A 156 -9.15 4.98 1.28
N LEU A 157 -9.78 6.13 1.14
CA LEU A 157 -10.93 6.51 1.96
C LEU A 157 -12.20 6.50 1.09
N PRO A 158 -13.24 5.73 1.44
CA PRO A 158 -14.53 5.78 0.78
C PRO A 158 -15.29 7.09 1.04
N SER A 159 -16.34 7.34 0.24
CA SER A 159 -17.31 8.42 0.55
C SER A 159 -18.06 8.11 1.85
N GLY A 160 -18.62 9.16 2.46
CA GLY A 160 -19.41 9.02 3.68
C GLY A 160 -20.58 8.03 3.55
N ASP A 161 -21.19 7.95 2.37
CA ASP A 161 -22.29 7.02 2.10
C ASP A 161 -21.87 5.54 2.23
N LEU A 162 -20.64 5.20 1.79
CA LEU A 162 -20.10 3.86 1.97
C LEU A 162 -19.64 3.60 3.41
N LEU A 163 -19.09 4.62 4.08
CA LEU A 163 -18.64 4.48 5.48
C LEU A 163 -19.81 4.19 6.43
N GLN A 164 -21.01 4.70 6.13
CA GLN A 164 -22.23 4.42 6.89
C GLN A 164 -22.65 2.94 6.91
N ALA A 165 -22.17 2.12 5.97
CA ALA A 165 -22.42 0.68 5.99
C ALA A 165 -21.81 0.01 7.24
N MET A 166 -20.82 0.64 7.89
CA MET A 166 -20.28 0.16 9.15
C MET A 166 -21.06 0.77 10.32
N PRO A 167 -21.66 -0.05 11.20
CA PRO A 167 -22.25 0.44 12.44
C PRO A 167 -21.24 1.25 13.27
N ASP A 168 -21.70 2.32 13.94
CA ASP A 168 -20.83 3.20 14.74
C ASP A 168 -19.66 3.87 14.00
N HIS A 169 -19.74 4.01 12.66
CA HIS A 169 -18.70 4.65 11.85
C HIS A 169 -18.31 6.03 12.39
N GLN A 170 -19.28 6.82 12.87
CA GLN A 170 -19.04 8.16 13.44
C GLN A 170 -18.10 8.07 14.66
N ARG A 171 -18.35 7.11 15.57
CA ARG A 171 -17.51 6.92 16.77
C ARG A 171 -16.08 6.52 16.43
N LEU A 172 -15.88 5.72 15.37
CA LEU A 172 -14.54 5.35 14.93
C LEU A 172 -13.81 6.56 14.31
N PHE A 173 -14.43 7.18 13.30
CA PHE A 173 -13.78 8.24 12.54
C PHE A 173 -13.66 9.56 13.30
N SER A 174 -14.47 9.78 14.37
CA SER A 174 -14.24 10.90 15.30
C SER A 174 -12.89 10.80 16.00
N GLY A 175 -12.28 9.63 16.10
CA GLY A 175 -10.91 9.49 16.59
C GLY A 175 -9.88 10.29 15.78
N LEU A 176 -10.15 10.54 14.48
CA LEU A 176 -9.29 11.38 13.64
C LEU A 176 -9.36 12.87 14.00
N TYR A 177 -10.36 13.31 14.75
CA TYR A 177 -10.51 14.72 15.13
C TYR A 177 -9.53 15.18 16.21
N ALA A 178 -8.87 14.25 16.90
CA ALA A 178 -7.88 14.54 17.93
C ALA A 178 -6.44 14.71 17.38
N TYR A 179 -6.25 14.49 16.08
CA TYR A 179 -4.98 14.72 15.39
C TYR A 179 -4.85 16.18 14.95
N ASP A 180 -3.64 16.68 14.85
CA ASP A 180 -3.34 18.05 14.37
C ASP A 180 -3.26 18.10 12.85
N LEU A 181 -2.81 16.98 12.21
CA LEU A 181 -2.77 16.81 10.77
C LEU A 181 -3.24 15.39 10.39
N VAL A 182 -4.16 15.30 9.43
CA VAL A 182 -4.60 14.04 8.82
C VAL A 182 -4.18 14.05 7.35
N GLY A 183 -3.24 13.16 7.00
CA GLY A 183 -2.70 13.00 5.66
C GLY A 183 -3.30 11.81 4.92
N PHE A 184 -3.48 11.99 3.62
CA PHE A 184 -3.98 10.99 2.68
C PHE A 184 -3.06 10.83 1.48
N GLN A 185 -3.24 9.75 0.71
CA GLN A 185 -2.48 9.51 -0.50
C GLN A 185 -2.89 10.42 -1.67
N THR A 186 -4.17 10.78 -1.75
CA THR A 186 -4.73 11.54 -2.87
C THR A 186 -5.56 12.73 -2.38
N GLN A 187 -5.65 13.76 -3.22
CA GLN A 187 -6.53 14.90 -2.95
C GLN A 187 -7.99 14.45 -2.84
N ARG A 188 -8.40 13.48 -3.63
CA ARG A 188 -9.74 12.88 -3.62
C ARG A 188 -10.10 12.28 -2.26
N ASP A 189 -9.16 11.59 -1.60
CA ASP A 189 -9.38 11.01 -0.27
C ASP A 189 -9.43 12.10 0.81
N ALA A 190 -8.59 13.13 0.70
CA ALA A 190 -8.64 14.30 1.59
C ALA A 190 -9.99 15.03 1.50
N ASP A 191 -10.52 15.22 0.28
CA ASP A 191 -11.81 15.88 0.05
C ASP A 191 -13.00 15.02 0.53
N ARG A 192 -12.90 13.69 0.41
CA ARG A 192 -13.88 12.76 0.99
C ARG A 192 -13.91 12.86 2.50
N PHE A 193 -12.74 12.96 3.14
CA PHE A 193 -12.69 13.15 4.60
C PHE A 193 -13.28 14.49 5.01
N ARG A 194 -12.96 15.60 4.33
CA ARG A 194 -13.58 16.90 4.60
C ARG A 194 -15.12 16.85 4.46
N SER A 195 -15.59 16.19 3.38
CA SER A 195 -17.02 16.00 3.15
C SER A 195 -17.67 15.13 4.24
N TYR A 196 -17.00 14.06 4.65
CA TYR A 196 -17.45 13.20 5.74
C TYR A 196 -17.60 13.97 7.05
N VAL A 197 -16.60 14.76 7.46
CA VAL A 197 -16.63 15.57 8.69
C VAL A 197 -17.80 16.54 8.66
N ARG A 198 -18.03 17.20 7.53
CA ARG A 198 -19.13 18.18 7.36
C ARG A 198 -20.52 17.52 7.40
N LEU A 199 -20.71 16.39 6.73
CA LEU A 199 -22.04 15.80 6.53
C LEU A 199 -22.43 14.84 7.66
N PHE A 200 -21.47 14.12 8.23
CA PHE A 200 -21.71 13.05 9.19
C PHE A 200 -21.04 13.27 10.54
N GLY A 201 -19.95 14.05 10.56
CA GLY A 201 -19.10 14.23 11.75
C GLY A 201 -19.45 15.43 12.61
N GLY A 202 -20.39 16.29 12.17
CA GLY A 202 -20.79 17.50 12.90
C GLY A 202 -19.71 18.57 12.97
N GLY A 203 -18.61 18.45 12.22
CA GLY A 203 -17.54 19.43 12.18
C GLY A 203 -17.78 20.55 11.16
N ARG A 204 -16.94 21.57 11.22
CA ARG A 204 -17.00 22.75 10.36
C ARG A 204 -15.74 22.87 9.50
N LEU A 205 -15.92 23.18 8.21
CA LEU A 205 -14.82 23.51 7.29
C LEU A 205 -14.61 25.03 7.28
N HIS A 206 -13.37 25.47 7.49
CA HIS A 206 -12.96 26.87 7.41
C HIS A 206 -12.46 27.26 6.02
N GLY A 207 -12.40 28.58 5.75
CA GLY A 207 -11.97 29.09 4.43
C GLY A 207 -10.50 28.82 4.10
N ASP A 208 -9.66 28.53 5.09
CA ASP A 208 -8.25 28.12 4.94
C ASP A 208 -8.09 26.61 4.68
N GLY A 209 -9.19 25.87 4.56
CA GLY A 209 -9.21 24.43 4.35
C GLY A 209 -8.99 23.57 5.61
N SER A 210 -8.82 24.19 6.79
CA SER A 210 -8.79 23.47 8.06
C SER A 210 -10.19 23.03 8.47
N LEU A 211 -10.24 21.97 9.29
CA LEU A 211 -11.47 21.47 9.89
C LEU A 211 -11.50 21.82 11.38
N GLU A 212 -12.69 22.14 11.88
CA GLU A 212 -12.97 22.25 13.31
C GLU A 212 -13.90 21.10 13.70
N ALA A 213 -13.42 20.28 14.62
CA ALA A 213 -14.19 19.16 15.18
C ALA A 213 -15.28 19.65 16.13
N PRO A 214 -16.32 18.82 16.46
CA PRO A 214 -17.34 19.12 17.46
C PRO A 214 -16.71 19.39 18.79
N GLY A 215 -15.98 19.87 19.29
CA GLY A 215 -15.25 20.17 20.54
C GLY A 215 -14.28 21.33 20.39
N GLY A 216 -14.26 21.97 19.21
CA GLY A 216 -13.46 23.15 18.93
C GLY A 216 -12.00 22.86 18.54
N HIS A 217 -11.54 21.59 18.55
CA HIS A 217 -10.21 21.25 18.10
C HIS A 217 -10.09 21.48 16.58
N ARG A 218 -9.04 22.20 16.18
CA ARG A 218 -8.73 22.45 14.78
C ARG A 218 -7.68 21.47 14.27
N LEU A 219 -7.96 20.85 13.12
CA LEU A 219 -7.05 19.95 12.45
C LEU A 219 -6.88 20.34 10.98
N ARG A 220 -5.69 20.06 10.46
CA ARG A 220 -5.41 20.23 9.03
C ARG A 220 -5.58 18.90 8.30
N VAL A 221 -5.95 18.99 7.04
CA VAL A 221 -6.14 17.83 6.16
C VAL A 221 -5.42 18.08 4.86
N GLY A 222 -4.61 17.13 4.41
CA GLY A 222 -3.83 17.27 3.19
C GLY A 222 -3.63 15.97 2.43
N ALA A 223 -3.27 16.09 1.15
CA ALA A 223 -2.79 15.01 0.32
C ALA A 223 -1.26 15.04 0.27
N PHE A 224 -0.65 13.90 0.58
CA PHE A 224 0.81 13.70 0.56
C PHE A 224 1.07 12.35 -0.11
N PRO A 225 1.13 12.28 -1.44
CA PRO A 225 1.33 11.02 -2.16
C PRO A 225 2.71 10.44 -1.84
N ILE A 226 2.73 9.20 -1.32
CA ILE A 226 3.99 8.54 -0.94
C ILE A 226 4.81 8.18 -2.18
N GLY A 227 6.07 8.61 -2.20
CA GLY A 227 7.05 8.24 -3.21
C GLY A 227 7.80 6.94 -2.90
N ILE A 228 8.78 6.64 -3.73
CA ILE A 228 9.77 5.57 -3.53
C ILE A 228 11.18 6.16 -3.51
N ASP A 229 12.17 5.39 -3.09
CA ASP A 229 13.58 5.72 -3.31
C ASP A 229 13.94 5.40 -4.77
N THR A 230 13.62 6.34 -5.66
CA THR A 230 13.67 6.19 -7.12
C THR A 230 15.09 5.83 -7.60
N ALA A 231 16.10 6.53 -7.07
CA ALA A 231 17.50 6.30 -7.44
C ALA A 231 17.97 4.91 -7.03
N ARG A 232 17.64 4.48 -5.82
CA ARG A 232 17.97 3.15 -5.30
C ARG A 232 17.31 2.04 -6.12
N VAL A 233 16.02 2.18 -6.46
CA VAL A 233 15.30 1.19 -7.28
C VAL A 233 15.94 1.08 -8.67
N ALA A 234 16.25 2.19 -9.33
CA ALA A 234 16.92 2.21 -10.63
C ALA A 234 18.29 1.52 -10.58
N GLN A 235 19.10 1.83 -9.56
CA GLN A 235 20.41 1.22 -9.36
C GLN A 235 20.31 -0.29 -9.08
N GLN A 236 19.39 -0.69 -8.20
CA GLN A 236 19.15 -2.10 -7.90
C GLN A 236 18.71 -2.88 -9.14
N ALA A 237 17.83 -2.31 -9.96
CA ALA A 237 17.36 -2.93 -11.19
C ALA A 237 18.49 -3.16 -12.18
N ALA A 238 19.38 -2.18 -12.38
CA ALA A 238 20.55 -2.32 -13.25
C ALA A 238 21.50 -3.42 -12.75
N THR A 239 21.79 -3.46 -11.45
CA THR A 239 22.66 -4.47 -10.83
C THR A 239 22.03 -5.86 -10.87
N ALA A 240 20.71 -5.96 -10.72
CA ALA A 240 19.97 -7.21 -10.68
C ALA A 240 20.02 -8.00 -12.01
N MET A 241 20.37 -7.36 -13.13
CA MET A 241 20.53 -8.05 -14.42
C MET A 241 21.63 -9.14 -14.38
N ASN A 242 22.52 -9.05 -13.40
CA ASN A 242 23.54 -10.09 -13.15
C ASN A 242 23.05 -11.22 -12.21
N ASN A 243 21.86 -11.10 -11.63
CA ASN A 243 21.31 -12.10 -10.73
C ASN A 243 20.97 -13.39 -11.48
N PRO A 244 21.36 -14.58 -10.99
CA PRO A 244 21.06 -15.87 -11.62
C PRO A 244 19.57 -16.10 -11.88
N SER A 245 18.68 -15.69 -10.97
CA SER A 245 17.23 -15.83 -11.15
C SER A 245 16.70 -14.95 -12.30
N VAL A 246 17.24 -13.72 -12.44
CA VAL A 246 16.87 -12.82 -13.54
C VAL A 246 17.34 -13.39 -14.89
N ARG A 247 18.58 -13.85 -14.96
CA ARG A 247 19.13 -14.49 -16.17
C ARG A 247 18.37 -15.77 -16.54
N SER A 248 18.00 -16.59 -15.55
CA SER A 248 17.19 -17.79 -15.78
C SER A 248 15.82 -17.45 -16.34
N LEU A 249 15.15 -16.39 -15.78
CA LEU A 249 13.89 -15.90 -16.31
C LEU A 249 14.06 -15.46 -17.77
N GLN A 250 15.03 -14.60 -18.07
CA GLN A 250 15.29 -14.13 -19.44
C GLN A 250 15.53 -15.26 -20.41
N LYS A 251 16.34 -16.25 -20.04
CA LYS A 251 16.61 -17.43 -20.86
C LYS A 251 15.33 -18.22 -21.13
N SER A 252 14.45 -18.36 -20.14
CA SER A 252 13.20 -19.11 -20.26
C SER A 252 12.13 -18.42 -21.11
N LEU A 253 12.30 -17.13 -21.36
CA LEU A 253 11.36 -16.31 -22.16
C LEU A 253 11.74 -16.27 -23.64
N HIS A 254 13.06 -16.30 -23.95
CA HIS A 254 13.55 -16.04 -25.30
C HIS A 254 12.89 -16.95 -26.36
N PRO A 255 12.37 -16.39 -27.47
CA PRO A 255 12.43 -14.98 -27.90
C PRO A 255 11.26 -14.09 -27.41
N ARG A 256 10.44 -14.56 -26.48
CA ARG A 256 9.18 -13.95 -26.04
C ARG A 256 9.42 -12.78 -25.09
N GLU A 257 8.48 -11.85 -25.07
CA GLU A 257 8.44 -10.73 -24.11
C GLU A 257 7.75 -11.14 -22.81
N LEU A 258 7.94 -10.32 -21.76
CA LEU A 258 7.36 -10.53 -20.43
C LEU A 258 6.33 -9.45 -20.11
N ALA A 259 5.13 -9.85 -19.72
CA ALA A 259 4.24 -9.04 -18.88
C ALA A 259 4.44 -9.46 -17.42
N ILE A 260 4.42 -8.52 -16.47
CA ILE A 260 4.60 -8.81 -15.05
C ILE A 260 3.55 -8.13 -14.18
N GLY A 261 3.00 -8.90 -13.25
CA GLY A 261 2.21 -8.41 -12.13
C GLY A 261 2.82 -8.88 -10.81
N VAL A 262 2.96 -7.99 -9.85
CA VAL A 262 3.51 -8.31 -8.51
C VAL A 262 2.61 -7.69 -7.46
N ASP A 263 1.90 -8.51 -6.70
CA ASP A 263 1.02 -8.09 -5.63
C ASP A 263 1.02 -9.14 -4.53
N ARG A 264 0.69 -8.74 -3.31
CA ARG A 264 0.28 -9.73 -2.32
C ARG A 264 -1.02 -10.38 -2.78
N LEU A 265 -1.22 -11.63 -2.41
CA LEU A 265 -2.51 -12.29 -2.61
C LEU A 265 -3.56 -11.54 -1.79
N ASP A 266 -4.36 -10.68 -2.46
CA ASP A 266 -5.35 -9.80 -1.84
C ASP A 266 -6.45 -9.46 -2.86
N TYR A 267 -7.71 -9.57 -2.47
CA TYR A 267 -8.87 -9.34 -3.34
C TYR A 267 -8.96 -7.89 -3.85
N SER A 268 -8.37 -6.92 -3.14
CA SER A 268 -8.33 -5.53 -3.61
C SER A 268 -7.43 -5.33 -4.83
N LYS A 269 -6.54 -6.29 -5.14
CA LYS A 269 -5.54 -6.20 -6.19
C LYS A 269 -6.05 -6.59 -7.59
N GLY A 270 -7.30 -7.08 -7.69
CA GLY A 270 -7.91 -7.39 -8.98
C GLY A 270 -7.18 -8.50 -9.75
N LEU A 271 -6.70 -9.52 -9.03
CA LEU A 271 -5.93 -10.60 -9.65
C LEU A 271 -6.79 -11.46 -10.59
N PRO A 272 -8.03 -11.85 -10.23
CA PRO A 272 -8.93 -12.57 -11.15
C PRO A 272 -9.24 -11.73 -12.40
N GLU A 273 -9.60 -10.46 -12.23
CA GLU A 273 -9.90 -9.54 -13.33
C GLU A 273 -8.69 -9.35 -14.25
N ARG A 274 -7.49 -9.30 -13.69
CA ARG A 274 -6.23 -9.22 -14.45
C ARG A 274 -5.98 -10.49 -15.27
N PHE A 275 -6.27 -11.67 -14.72
CA PHE A 275 -6.15 -12.94 -15.44
C PHE A 275 -7.15 -13.01 -16.58
N HIS A 276 -8.42 -12.67 -16.34
CA HIS A 276 -9.43 -12.58 -17.39
C HIS A 276 -9.10 -11.53 -18.46
N GLY A 277 -8.57 -10.36 -18.07
CA GLY A 277 -8.10 -9.35 -19.01
C GLY A 277 -6.95 -9.85 -19.90
N PHE A 278 -6.04 -10.66 -19.32
CA PHE A 278 -4.97 -11.30 -20.09
C PHE A 278 -5.51 -12.43 -21.01
N GLU A 279 -6.45 -13.24 -20.53
CA GLU A 279 -7.14 -14.24 -21.36
C GLU A 279 -7.85 -13.58 -22.52
N ARG A 280 -8.57 -12.48 -22.28
CA ARG A 280 -9.24 -11.68 -23.31
C ARG A 280 -8.25 -11.13 -24.35
N TYR A 281 -7.03 -10.75 -23.93
CA TYR A 281 -5.96 -10.37 -24.83
C TYR A 281 -5.56 -11.53 -25.76
N LEU A 282 -5.39 -12.74 -25.24
CA LEU A 282 -5.04 -13.94 -26.05
C LEU A 282 -6.15 -14.30 -27.06
N GLU A 283 -7.41 -14.10 -26.69
CA GLU A 283 -8.57 -14.36 -27.57
C GLU A 283 -8.69 -13.33 -28.70
N ARG A 284 -8.51 -12.04 -28.37
CA ARG A 284 -8.76 -10.94 -29.32
C ARG A 284 -7.58 -10.62 -30.24
N HIS A 285 -6.37 -11.03 -29.84
CA HIS A 285 -5.14 -10.78 -30.57
C HIS A 285 -4.40 -12.07 -30.89
N PRO A 286 -5.00 -12.98 -31.71
CA PRO A 286 -4.42 -14.28 -32.04
C PRO A 286 -3.09 -14.18 -32.79
N ASP A 287 -2.85 -13.07 -33.50
CA ASP A 287 -1.59 -12.71 -34.16
C ASP A 287 -0.44 -12.45 -33.18
N GLN A 288 -0.75 -12.12 -31.93
CA GLN A 288 0.23 -11.91 -30.85
C GLN A 288 0.37 -13.14 -29.92
N LYS A 289 -0.37 -14.22 -30.20
CA LYS A 289 -0.25 -15.47 -29.44
C LYS A 289 1.17 -16.01 -29.54
N GLY A 290 1.71 -16.50 -28.42
CA GLY A 290 3.07 -17.01 -28.36
C GLY A 290 4.18 -15.95 -28.28
N THR A 291 3.85 -14.63 -28.33
CA THR A 291 4.86 -13.55 -28.26
C THR A 291 5.07 -13.01 -26.84
N LEU A 292 4.08 -13.16 -25.94
CA LEU A 292 4.08 -12.63 -24.59
C LEU A 292 3.83 -13.72 -23.56
N THR A 293 4.61 -13.76 -22.48
CA THR A 293 4.33 -14.57 -21.29
C THR A 293 3.99 -13.65 -20.14
N PHE A 294 2.90 -13.90 -19.44
CA PHE A 294 2.53 -13.16 -18.24
C PHE A 294 3.00 -13.88 -16.97
N LEU A 295 3.86 -13.23 -16.17
CA LEU A 295 4.29 -13.69 -14.85
C LEU A 295 3.53 -12.91 -13.77
N GLN A 296 2.66 -13.60 -13.03
CA GLN A 296 2.04 -13.07 -11.81
C GLN A 296 2.74 -13.63 -10.58
N ILE A 297 3.35 -12.76 -9.78
CA ILE A 297 3.91 -13.09 -8.48
C ILE A 297 2.91 -12.62 -7.42
N ALA A 298 2.37 -13.57 -6.64
CA ALA A 298 1.35 -13.28 -5.61
C ALA A 298 1.64 -14.06 -4.32
N PRO A 299 2.61 -13.62 -3.50
CA PRO A 299 2.90 -14.28 -2.23
C PRO A 299 1.68 -14.26 -1.31
N VAL A 300 1.45 -15.40 -0.65
CA VAL A 300 0.33 -15.57 0.27
C VAL A 300 0.48 -14.62 1.45
N SER A 301 -0.58 -13.86 1.74
CA SER A 301 -0.70 -12.99 2.89
C SER A 301 -1.98 -13.33 3.67
N ARG A 302 -2.00 -13.04 4.98
CA ARG A 302 -3.22 -13.16 5.81
C ARG A 302 -3.92 -14.52 5.71
N GLY A 303 -3.16 -15.62 5.67
CA GLY A 303 -3.69 -16.99 5.43
C GLY A 303 -4.74 -17.50 6.44
N GLY A 304 -4.94 -16.79 7.56
CA GLY A 304 -6.00 -17.08 8.54
C GLY A 304 -7.40 -16.60 8.13
N VAL A 305 -7.53 -15.80 7.07
CA VAL A 305 -8.81 -15.24 6.60
C VAL A 305 -9.33 -16.07 5.42
N SER A 306 -10.59 -16.52 5.49
CA SER A 306 -11.22 -17.47 4.52
C SER A 306 -11.23 -16.94 3.08
N GLU A 307 -11.46 -15.65 2.91
CA GLU A 307 -11.56 -14.96 1.62
C GLU A 307 -10.26 -15.06 0.81
N TYR A 308 -9.11 -14.99 1.48
CA TYR A 308 -7.80 -15.15 0.82
C TYR A 308 -7.53 -16.58 0.36
N ARG A 309 -8.06 -17.59 1.08
CA ARG A 309 -7.98 -19.00 0.65
C ARG A 309 -8.86 -19.27 -0.56
N LYS A 310 -10.08 -18.69 -0.59
CA LYS A 310 -10.99 -18.77 -1.75
C LYS A 310 -10.35 -18.12 -2.98
N LEU A 311 -9.82 -16.90 -2.82
CA LEU A 311 -9.13 -16.19 -3.89
C LEU A 311 -7.94 -16.99 -4.44
N ARG A 312 -7.17 -17.65 -3.57
CA ARG A 312 -6.06 -18.51 -4.01
C ARG A 312 -6.54 -19.66 -4.87
N ALA A 313 -7.58 -20.38 -4.43
CA ALA A 313 -8.14 -21.50 -5.19
C ALA A 313 -8.69 -21.04 -6.53
N GLU A 314 -9.37 -19.90 -6.58
CA GLU A 314 -9.86 -19.28 -7.82
C GLU A 314 -8.73 -18.97 -8.80
N LEU A 315 -7.64 -18.35 -8.34
CA LEU A 315 -6.49 -18.03 -9.20
C LEU A 315 -5.76 -19.27 -9.70
N GLU A 316 -5.63 -20.30 -8.87
CA GLU A 316 -5.05 -21.60 -9.28
C GLU A 316 -5.91 -22.26 -10.36
N GLN A 317 -7.26 -22.21 -10.24
CA GLN A 317 -8.19 -22.70 -11.24
C GLN A 317 -8.11 -21.89 -12.55
N LEU A 318 -8.14 -20.54 -12.47
CA LEU A 318 -8.05 -19.66 -13.63
C LEU A 318 -6.71 -19.84 -14.38
N ALA A 319 -5.59 -19.93 -13.66
CA ALA A 319 -4.31 -20.18 -14.28
C ALA A 319 -4.28 -21.53 -15.02
N GLY A 320 -4.87 -22.58 -14.44
CA GLY A 320 -5.05 -23.87 -15.09
C GLY A 320 -5.92 -23.80 -16.33
N HIS A 321 -7.04 -23.09 -16.27
CA HIS A 321 -7.97 -22.87 -17.39
C HIS A 321 -7.29 -22.15 -18.56
N ILE A 322 -6.67 -20.99 -18.30
CA ILE A 322 -5.98 -20.18 -19.32
C ILE A 322 -4.85 -20.97 -19.99
N ASN A 323 -4.04 -21.63 -19.18
CA ASN A 323 -2.94 -22.44 -19.74
C ASN A 323 -3.47 -23.65 -20.53
N GLY A 324 -4.52 -24.33 -20.05
CA GLY A 324 -5.13 -25.44 -20.77
C GLY A 324 -5.75 -25.05 -22.12
N GLY A 325 -6.31 -23.83 -22.21
CA GLY A 325 -6.95 -23.30 -23.42
C GLY A 325 -5.98 -22.70 -24.44
N HIS A 326 -4.84 -22.14 -23.97
CA HIS A 326 -4.01 -21.29 -24.82
C HIS A 326 -2.55 -21.73 -24.92
N ALA A 327 -2.04 -22.62 -24.04
CA ALA A 327 -0.64 -23.04 -24.07
C ALA A 327 -0.32 -23.83 -25.34
N GLU A 328 0.95 -23.82 -25.71
CA GLU A 328 1.57 -24.64 -26.77
C GLU A 328 2.69 -25.48 -26.15
N ALA A 329 3.19 -26.47 -26.88
CA ALA A 329 4.18 -27.40 -26.36
C ALA A 329 5.44 -26.71 -25.79
N ASP A 330 5.82 -25.57 -26.37
CA ASP A 330 7.00 -24.78 -25.99
C ASP A 330 6.65 -23.45 -25.31
N TRP A 331 5.36 -23.18 -25.05
CA TRP A 331 4.92 -21.91 -24.48
C TRP A 331 3.80 -22.05 -23.46
N THR A 332 4.01 -21.47 -22.27
CA THR A 332 3.02 -21.32 -21.20
C THR A 332 2.67 -19.83 -21.06
N PRO A 333 1.44 -19.42 -21.42
CA PRO A 333 1.05 -18.02 -21.44
C PRO A 333 1.06 -17.35 -20.05
N LEU A 334 0.60 -18.05 -19.02
CA LEU A 334 0.47 -17.50 -17.66
C LEU A 334 1.31 -18.32 -16.67
N ARG A 335 2.29 -17.67 -16.04
CA ARG A 335 3.10 -18.22 -14.95
C ARG A 335 2.63 -17.59 -13.63
N TYR A 336 1.91 -18.36 -12.81
CA TYR A 336 1.41 -17.93 -11.50
C TYR A 336 2.29 -18.47 -10.38
N VAL A 337 2.83 -17.57 -9.53
CA VAL A 337 3.85 -17.92 -8.52
C VAL A 337 3.48 -17.33 -7.16
N ASN A 338 3.36 -18.19 -6.16
CA ASN A 338 3.02 -17.82 -4.76
C ASN A 338 4.26 -17.67 -3.86
N GLN A 339 5.44 -17.41 -4.42
CA GLN A 339 6.69 -17.28 -3.66
C GLN A 339 7.06 -15.83 -3.41
N ASN A 340 7.77 -15.59 -2.31
CA ASN A 340 8.41 -14.31 -2.04
C ASN A 340 9.77 -14.26 -2.75
N TYR A 341 10.04 -13.12 -3.38
CA TYR A 341 11.36 -12.80 -3.91
C TYR A 341 11.95 -11.61 -3.15
N ALA A 342 13.28 -11.57 -3.03
CA ALA A 342 13.96 -10.39 -2.53
C ALA A 342 13.66 -9.18 -3.43
N HIS A 343 13.52 -7.99 -2.85
CA HIS A 343 13.22 -6.77 -3.61
C HIS A 343 14.23 -6.53 -4.74
N SER A 344 15.53 -6.80 -4.48
CA SER A 344 16.60 -6.71 -5.49
C SER A 344 16.41 -7.67 -6.67
N THR A 345 15.77 -8.82 -6.50
CA THR A 345 15.42 -9.74 -7.60
C THR A 345 14.19 -9.23 -8.36
N LEU A 346 13.18 -8.73 -7.63
CA LEU A 346 11.98 -8.19 -8.24
C LEU A 346 12.27 -7.00 -9.14
N THR A 347 13.19 -6.10 -8.74
CA THR A 347 13.59 -4.97 -9.60
C THR A 347 14.21 -5.42 -10.91
N GLY A 348 14.96 -6.55 -10.94
CA GLY A 348 15.46 -7.16 -12.16
C GLY A 348 14.35 -7.78 -13.03
N PHE A 349 13.33 -8.37 -12.40
CA PHE A 349 12.16 -8.85 -13.13
C PHE A 349 11.37 -7.69 -13.75
N TYR A 350 11.17 -6.58 -13.02
CA TYR A 350 10.55 -5.37 -13.56
C TYR A 350 11.33 -4.82 -14.77
N ARG A 351 12.66 -4.75 -14.67
CA ARG A 351 13.52 -4.28 -15.77
C ARG A 351 13.47 -5.19 -17.01
N THR A 352 13.24 -6.49 -16.82
CA THR A 352 13.09 -7.46 -17.93
C THR A 352 11.72 -7.33 -18.61
N ALA A 353 10.69 -6.85 -17.92
CA ALA A 353 9.32 -6.89 -18.38
C ALA A 353 9.00 -5.76 -19.37
N ARG A 354 8.47 -6.14 -20.56
CA ARG A 354 7.91 -5.21 -21.55
C ARG A 354 6.65 -4.51 -21.03
N VAL A 355 5.81 -5.22 -20.27
CA VAL A 355 4.54 -4.70 -19.78
C VAL A 355 4.45 -4.89 -18.27
N GLY A 356 4.24 -3.81 -17.53
CA GLY A 356 3.87 -3.86 -16.12
C GLY A 356 2.35 -3.83 -15.98
N LEU A 357 1.75 -4.88 -15.42
CA LEU A 357 0.32 -4.97 -15.19
C LEU A 357 0.00 -4.67 -13.71
N VAL A 358 -0.45 -3.46 -13.44
CA VAL A 358 -0.80 -2.99 -12.10
C VAL A 358 -2.26 -2.54 -12.12
N THR A 359 -3.17 -3.49 -11.95
CA THR A 359 -4.62 -3.28 -12.15
C THR A 359 -5.45 -3.58 -10.89
N PRO A 360 -5.15 -2.95 -9.71
CA PRO A 360 -5.95 -3.16 -8.53
C PRO A 360 -7.39 -2.64 -8.74
N LEU A 361 -8.38 -3.28 -8.07
CA LEU A 361 -9.76 -2.80 -8.03
C LEU A 361 -9.86 -1.51 -7.21
N ARG A 362 -8.98 -1.38 -6.21
CA ARG A 362 -8.81 -0.16 -5.42
C ARG A 362 -7.47 -0.22 -4.67
N ASP A 363 -6.73 0.88 -4.70
CA ASP A 363 -5.49 1.01 -3.93
C ASP A 363 -5.27 2.46 -3.49
N GLY A 364 -4.70 2.69 -2.32
CA GLY A 364 -4.38 4.03 -1.84
C GLY A 364 -3.33 4.72 -2.70
N MET A 365 -2.25 4.01 -3.02
CA MET A 365 -1.19 4.49 -3.92
C MET A 365 -0.82 3.42 -4.95
N ASN A 366 -0.26 2.32 -4.55
CA ASN A 366 0.40 1.23 -5.28
C ASN A 366 1.85 1.56 -5.67
N LEU A 367 2.78 1.23 -4.77
CA LEU A 367 4.20 1.49 -5.00
C LEU A 367 4.82 0.62 -6.10
N VAL A 368 4.23 -0.54 -6.41
CA VAL A 368 4.71 -1.42 -7.49
C VAL A 368 4.66 -0.71 -8.85
N ALA A 369 3.65 0.13 -9.09
CA ALA A 369 3.57 0.95 -10.30
C ALA A 369 4.79 1.89 -10.42
N LYS A 370 5.15 2.55 -9.32
CA LYS A 370 6.31 3.45 -9.23
C LYS A 370 7.63 2.67 -9.36
N GLU A 371 7.75 1.54 -8.66
CA GLU A 371 8.93 0.66 -8.72
C GLU A 371 9.14 0.08 -10.12
N TYR A 372 8.07 -0.30 -10.82
CA TYR A 372 8.16 -0.76 -12.20
C TYR A 372 8.75 0.31 -13.12
N VAL A 373 8.25 1.55 -13.04
CA VAL A 373 8.76 2.67 -13.86
C VAL A 373 10.23 2.95 -13.54
N ALA A 374 10.58 3.03 -12.26
CA ALA A 374 11.95 3.33 -11.83
C ALA A 374 12.96 2.23 -12.20
N ALA A 375 12.51 0.97 -12.30
CA ALA A 375 13.35 -0.15 -12.63
C ALA A 375 13.69 -0.28 -14.14
N GLN A 376 12.99 0.45 -15.02
CA GLN A 376 13.12 0.28 -16.47
C GLN A 376 14.48 0.67 -17.02
N ASP A 377 14.84 0.12 -18.20
CA ASP A 377 16.00 0.52 -18.96
C ASP A 377 15.70 1.82 -19.74
N PRO A 378 16.43 2.92 -19.52
CA PRO A 378 16.25 4.16 -20.27
C PRO A 378 16.34 4.00 -21.78
N GLU A 379 17.14 3.04 -22.26
CA GLU A 379 17.32 2.81 -23.68
C GLU A 379 16.21 1.94 -24.29
N ASN A 380 15.53 1.12 -23.50
CA ASN A 380 14.46 0.26 -23.97
C ASN A 380 13.39 0.04 -22.88
N PRO A 381 12.71 1.10 -22.40
CA PRO A 381 11.74 0.99 -21.33
C PRO A 381 10.50 0.19 -21.74
N GLY A 382 9.91 -0.53 -20.79
CA GLY A 382 8.60 -1.13 -20.92
C GLY A 382 7.46 -0.12 -20.80
N VAL A 383 6.24 -0.63 -20.78
CA VAL A 383 5.00 0.16 -20.69
C VAL A 383 4.23 -0.24 -19.43
N LEU A 384 3.82 0.74 -18.64
CA LEU A 384 2.94 0.52 -17.49
C LEU A 384 1.47 0.56 -17.93
N VAL A 385 0.74 -0.51 -17.65
CA VAL A 385 -0.73 -0.57 -17.68
C VAL A 385 -1.21 -0.44 -16.24
N LEU A 386 -1.92 0.63 -15.94
CA LEU A 386 -2.24 1.04 -14.56
C LEU A 386 -3.75 1.24 -14.38
N SER A 387 -4.29 0.67 -13.31
CA SER A 387 -5.67 0.95 -12.91
C SER A 387 -5.88 2.42 -12.56
N LEU A 388 -6.88 3.05 -13.17
CA LEU A 388 -7.36 4.41 -12.81
C LEU A 388 -7.91 4.50 -11.38
N LEU A 389 -8.05 3.34 -10.69
CA LEU A 389 -8.54 3.23 -9.32
C LEU A 389 -7.40 3.09 -8.28
N ALA A 390 -6.14 3.15 -8.72
CA ALA A 390 -4.96 3.29 -7.87
C ALA A 390 -4.60 4.76 -7.69
N GLY A 391 -4.14 5.17 -6.50
CA GLY A 391 -3.66 6.55 -6.27
C GLY A 391 -2.51 6.93 -7.19
N ALA A 392 -1.66 5.98 -7.56
CA ALA A 392 -0.55 6.20 -8.49
C ALA A 392 -1.00 6.69 -9.88
N ALA A 393 -2.27 6.47 -10.27
CA ALA A 393 -2.79 6.97 -11.54
C ALA A 393 -2.86 8.51 -11.60
N ASP A 394 -3.07 9.16 -10.46
CA ASP A 394 -3.09 10.62 -10.37
C ASP A 394 -1.67 11.22 -10.58
N GLU A 395 -0.62 10.45 -10.32
CA GLU A 395 0.78 10.87 -10.46
C GLU A 395 1.47 10.36 -11.74
N LEU A 396 0.96 9.30 -12.36
CA LEU A 396 1.54 8.66 -13.54
C LEU A 396 0.56 8.67 -14.73
N PRO A 397 0.06 9.83 -15.17
CA PRO A 397 -0.95 9.93 -16.24
C PRO A 397 -0.42 9.45 -17.61
N GLN A 398 0.89 9.29 -17.78
CA GLN A 398 1.49 8.74 -19.00
C GLN A 398 1.45 7.21 -19.05
N ALA A 399 1.04 6.51 -17.99
CA ALA A 399 0.72 5.09 -18.07
C ALA A 399 -0.48 4.84 -19.00
N LEU A 400 -0.65 3.61 -19.46
CA LEU A 400 -1.92 3.21 -20.10
C LEU A 400 -2.94 2.99 -18.99
N LEU A 401 -3.78 4.00 -18.76
CA LEU A 401 -4.80 3.96 -17.71
C LEU A 401 -5.98 3.12 -18.14
N VAL A 402 -6.39 2.16 -17.31
CA VAL A 402 -7.49 1.24 -17.58
C VAL A 402 -8.48 1.18 -16.41
N ASN A 403 -9.73 0.92 -16.72
CA ASN A 403 -10.69 0.46 -15.71
C ASN A 403 -10.49 -1.05 -15.51
N PRO A 404 -10.12 -1.54 -14.31
CA PRO A 404 -9.85 -2.96 -14.09
C PRO A 404 -11.09 -3.86 -14.26
N TYR A 405 -12.30 -3.31 -14.27
CA TYR A 405 -13.55 -4.03 -14.53
C TYR A 405 -13.87 -4.13 -16.03
N ASP A 406 -13.19 -3.36 -16.88
CA ASP A 406 -13.31 -3.43 -18.35
C ASP A 406 -12.22 -4.35 -18.90
N LEU A 407 -12.57 -5.64 -19.02
CA LEU A 407 -11.64 -6.68 -19.47
C LEU A 407 -11.15 -6.46 -20.90
N ASP A 408 -12.02 -5.92 -21.77
CA ASP A 408 -11.65 -5.59 -23.14
C ASP A 408 -10.68 -4.41 -23.19
N GLY A 409 -10.92 -3.38 -22.38
CA GLY A 409 -10.00 -2.25 -22.22
C GLY A 409 -8.63 -2.66 -21.67
N VAL A 410 -8.58 -3.62 -20.75
CA VAL A 410 -7.32 -4.21 -20.25
C VAL A 410 -6.60 -4.97 -21.36
N ALA A 411 -7.31 -5.80 -22.14
CA ALA A 411 -6.78 -6.55 -23.26
C ALA A 411 -6.18 -5.63 -24.34
N ASP A 412 -6.91 -4.57 -24.73
CA ASP A 412 -6.47 -3.58 -25.71
C ASP A 412 -5.23 -2.80 -25.21
N ALA A 413 -5.17 -2.49 -23.91
CA ALA A 413 -4.00 -1.85 -23.33
C ALA A 413 -2.76 -2.76 -23.34
N ILE A 414 -2.90 -4.06 -23.08
CA ILE A 414 -1.82 -5.03 -23.21
C ILE A 414 -1.32 -5.08 -24.66
N ALA A 415 -2.22 -5.23 -25.64
CA ALA A 415 -1.87 -5.25 -27.07
C ALA A 415 -1.16 -3.96 -27.50
N ARG A 416 -1.64 -2.81 -27.06
CA ARG A 416 -1.00 -1.51 -27.30
C ARG A 416 0.39 -1.43 -26.66
N ALA A 417 0.56 -1.95 -25.45
CA ALA A 417 1.83 -1.92 -24.73
C ALA A 417 2.91 -2.75 -25.43
N THR A 418 2.55 -3.93 -25.94
CA THR A 418 3.47 -4.83 -26.67
C THR A 418 3.92 -4.24 -28.01
N THR A 419 3.01 -3.59 -28.74
CA THR A 419 3.27 -3.04 -30.09
C THR A 419 3.75 -1.59 -30.08
N MET A 420 3.85 -0.93 -28.92
CA MET A 420 4.20 0.49 -28.82
C MET A 420 5.62 0.77 -29.33
N PRO A 421 5.80 1.74 -30.28
CA PRO A 421 7.12 2.11 -30.79
C PRO A 421 8.06 2.59 -29.68
N LEU A 422 9.35 2.29 -29.83
CA LEU A 422 10.38 2.64 -28.83
C LEU A 422 10.40 4.13 -28.48
N ALA A 423 10.26 5.01 -29.47
CA ALA A 423 10.25 6.45 -29.24
C ALA A 423 9.12 6.87 -28.29
N GLN A 424 7.90 6.34 -28.50
CA GLN A 424 6.75 6.61 -27.66
C GLN A 424 6.92 6.03 -26.25
N ARG A 425 7.53 4.83 -26.11
CA ARG A 425 7.83 4.24 -24.82
C ARG A 425 8.83 5.08 -24.03
N LYS A 426 9.89 5.57 -24.67
CA LYS A 426 10.89 6.46 -24.06
C LYS A 426 10.29 7.78 -23.62
N GLU A 427 9.44 8.40 -24.42
CA GLU A 427 8.75 9.65 -24.06
C GLU A 427 7.89 9.48 -22.81
N ARG A 428 7.01 8.47 -22.79
CA ARG A 428 6.14 8.18 -21.66
C ARG A 428 6.91 7.84 -20.41
N TRP A 429 7.90 6.96 -20.53
CA TRP A 429 8.74 6.56 -19.41
C TRP A 429 9.49 7.76 -18.82
N ARG A 430 10.10 8.61 -19.65
CA ARG A 430 10.85 9.77 -19.18
C ARG A 430 9.98 10.70 -18.35
N ALA A 431 8.80 11.04 -18.84
CA ALA A 431 7.87 11.92 -18.11
C ALA A 431 7.45 11.33 -16.76
N MET A 432 7.19 10.01 -16.68
CA MET A 432 6.91 9.35 -15.39
C MET A 432 8.14 9.31 -14.49
N MET A 433 9.32 9.05 -15.02
CA MET A 433 10.56 8.98 -14.25
C MET A 433 10.96 10.35 -13.68
N ASP A 434 10.83 11.43 -14.45
CA ASP A 434 11.07 12.80 -14.00
C ASP A 434 10.17 13.14 -12.80
N HIS A 435 8.89 12.77 -12.87
CA HIS A 435 7.97 12.91 -11.74
C HIS A 435 8.43 12.10 -10.51
N LEU A 436 8.82 10.83 -10.69
CA LEU A 436 9.26 9.98 -9.56
C LEU A 436 10.56 10.47 -8.91
N ILE A 437 11.43 11.14 -9.66
CA ILE A 437 12.65 11.76 -9.13
C ILE A 437 12.30 12.98 -8.28
N GLU A 438 11.37 13.82 -8.76
CA GLU A 438 10.95 15.02 -8.06
C GLU A 438 10.14 14.69 -6.80
N PHE A 439 9.22 13.72 -6.88
CA PHE A 439 8.29 13.32 -5.80
C PHE A 439 8.70 11.97 -5.17
N ASP A 440 9.96 11.89 -4.72
CA ASP A 440 10.52 10.71 -4.08
C ASP A 440 10.03 10.54 -2.62
N ILE A 441 10.46 9.48 -1.98
CA ILE A 441 10.10 9.16 -0.58
C ILE A 441 10.61 10.23 0.40
N ASN A 442 11.72 10.92 0.09
CA ASN A 442 12.28 11.95 0.94
C ASN A 442 11.43 13.23 0.89
N ARG A 443 10.93 13.58 -0.30
CA ARG A 443 9.99 14.70 -0.46
C ARG A 443 8.68 14.43 0.29
N TRP A 444 8.07 13.25 0.12
CA TRP A 444 6.88 12.86 0.86
C TRP A 444 7.02 13.06 2.38
N ARG A 445 8.11 12.54 2.92
CA ARG A 445 8.42 12.65 4.35
C ARG A 445 8.58 14.09 4.80
N ARG A 446 9.38 14.88 4.08
CA ARG A 446 9.63 16.28 4.38
C ARG A 446 8.35 17.11 4.34
N ASP A 447 7.58 16.99 3.26
CA ASP A 447 6.38 17.79 3.04
C ASP A 447 5.33 17.50 4.12
N TYR A 448 5.16 16.22 4.51
CA TYR A 448 4.27 15.86 5.60
C TYR A 448 4.73 16.41 6.96
N LEU A 449 6.01 16.22 7.31
CA LEU A 449 6.53 16.65 8.61
C LEU A 449 6.57 18.17 8.73
N VAL A 450 6.90 18.89 7.67
CA VAL A 450 6.81 20.37 7.65
C VAL A 450 5.34 20.78 7.90
N ALA A 451 4.40 20.20 7.16
CA ALA A 451 2.99 20.49 7.37
C ALA A 451 2.50 20.11 8.79
N LEU A 452 3.03 19.09 9.44
CA LEU A 452 2.67 18.73 10.80
C LEU A 452 3.26 19.71 11.84
N GLU A 453 4.44 20.27 11.59
CA GLU A 453 5.14 21.16 12.52
C GLU A 453 4.73 22.63 12.42
N GLU A 454 4.11 23.06 11.32
CA GLU A 454 3.44 24.39 11.20
C GLU A 454 2.21 24.48 12.10
#